data_3726d90772947c828009745d8dde3632
#
_entry.id   3726d90772947c828009745d8dde3632
#
_cell.length_a   1.000
_cell.length_b   1.000
_cell.length_c   1.000
_cell.angle_alpha   90.00
_cell.angle_beta   90.00
_cell.angle_gamma   90.00
#
_symmetry.space_group_name_H-M   'P 1'
#
loop_
_entity.id
_entity.type
_entity.pdbx_description
1 polymer ?
#
loop_
_entity_poly.entity_id
_entity_poly.type
_entity_poly.pdbx_seq_one_letter_code
_entity_poly.pdbx_strand_id
1 'polypeptide(L)'
;MIRRRLALAAASAAAVVLLGGVLLRPSAPTLSTEATGDAEIAEWLRTDVGDGARNHLVAAVVTPDGVRYGGLGADERTEVEIGSVTKTMTALLLARSAAEGTVGLEDPAADHADVGGFTGTLEELATHRSGLPRLPAGIGDLASTLVAQLRGTDPYAGWSADDVLRQAADADQGEHVHAYSNLGAAVLGQTLARAEGRDYADLLRERVLDPLGMTATSAPETADALPADAPTGFSATGRPVDAWTMAGYAPAGGVRSTAADMARYAQALLTDDPALGVPAASVLDPRFDADGARIGLGWFTSESEDGGSVTWHNGGTSGYSTMLAMDRERSVAVFVNGDTASSVDELGLRLLERAGEES
;
A
#
# COMPACT_ATOMS: atom_id res chain seq x y z
N MET A 1 33.00 48.51 1.08
CA MET A 1 33.89 47.33 1.24
C MET A 1 33.27 46.26 2.14
N ILE A 2 32.66 46.56 3.28
CA ILE A 2 32.10 45.60 4.25
C ILE A 2 30.97 44.71 3.62
N ARG A 3 30.03 45.30 2.87
CA ARG A 3 28.92 44.55 2.25
C ARG A 3 29.41 43.50 1.23
N ARG A 4 30.47 43.80 0.46
CA ARG A 4 31.07 42.82 -0.48
C ARG A 4 31.77 41.67 0.25
N ARG A 5 32.42 41.92 1.37
CA ARG A 5 33.05 40.88 2.20
C ARG A 5 32.03 39.96 2.85
N LEU A 6 30.90 40.51 3.33
CA LEU A 6 29.81 39.72 3.90
C LEU A 6 29.09 38.87 2.83
N ALA A 7 28.89 39.40 1.61
CA ALA A 7 28.31 38.65 0.51
C ALA A 7 29.22 37.49 0.05
N LEU A 8 30.55 37.70 0.00
CA LEU A 8 31.53 36.65 -0.32
C LEU A 8 31.60 35.59 0.79
N ALA A 9 31.55 35.97 2.05
CA ALA A 9 31.53 35.03 3.18
C ALA A 9 30.26 34.19 3.19
N ALA A 10 29.10 34.78 2.89
CA ALA A 10 27.83 34.07 2.80
C ALA A 10 27.80 33.10 1.59
N ALA A 11 28.34 33.52 0.43
CA ALA A 11 28.46 32.65 -0.74
C ALA A 11 29.43 31.47 -0.50
N SER A 12 30.54 31.72 0.20
CA SER A 12 31.50 30.67 0.57
C SER A 12 30.90 29.69 1.58
N ALA A 13 30.17 30.17 2.59
CA ALA A 13 29.47 29.33 3.54
C ALA A 13 28.37 28.49 2.87
N ALA A 14 27.60 29.07 1.95
CA ALA A 14 26.60 28.33 1.16
C ALA A 14 27.25 27.28 0.25
N ALA A 15 28.39 27.59 -0.37
CA ALA A 15 29.16 26.63 -1.18
C ALA A 15 29.74 25.47 -0.35
N VAL A 16 30.22 25.74 0.86
CA VAL A 16 30.73 24.72 1.79
C VAL A 16 29.58 23.83 2.28
N VAL A 17 28.41 24.39 2.57
CA VAL A 17 27.21 23.61 2.98
C VAL A 17 26.72 22.76 1.81
N LEU A 18 26.69 23.30 0.59
CA LEU A 18 26.32 22.56 -0.63
C LEU A 18 27.31 21.44 -0.96
N LEU A 19 28.62 21.75 -0.91
CA LEU A 19 29.67 20.75 -1.13
C LEU A 19 29.70 19.70 -0.02
N GLY A 20 29.55 20.10 1.26
CA GLY A 20 29.42 19.18 2.38
C GLY A 20 28.17 18.29 2.25
N GLY A 21 27.03 18.85 1.83
CA GLY A 21 25.79 18.10 1.57
C GLY A 21 25.94 17.10 0.42
N VAL A 22 26.69 17.43 -0.63
CA VAL A 22 26.97 16.50 -1.74
C VAL A 22 27.96 15.40 -1.32
N LEU A 23 28.99 15.75 -0.54
CA LEU A 23 30.00 14.79 -0.08
C LEU A 23 29.51 13.84 1.04
N LEU A 24 28.49 14.29 1.82
CA LEU A 24 27.87 13.51 2.88
C LEU A 24 26.58 12.82 2.42
N ARG A 25 26.24 12.95 1.13
CA ARG A 25 25.06 12.27 0.58
C ARG A 25 25.30 10.77 0.66
N PRO A 26 24.40 9.99 1.32
CA PRO A 26 24.48 8.55 1.27
C PRO A 26 24.52 8.10 -0.20
N SER A 27 25.38 7.14 -0.51
CA SER A 27 25.31 6.49 -1.83
C SER A 27 23.93 5.86 -1.97
N ALA A 28 23.33 6.00 -3.15
CA ALA A 28 22.09 5.28 -3.44
C ALA A 28 22.32 3.78 -3.16
N PRO A 29 21.36 3.10 -2.53
CA PRO A 29 21.49 1.67 -2.32
C PRO A 29 21.63 0.94 -3.63
N THR A 30 22.43 -0.12 -3.62
CA THR A 30 22.61 -1.01 -4.76
C THR A 30 21.94 -2.34 -4.43
N LEU A 31 21.21 -2.88 -5.40
CA LEU A 31 20.50 -4.14 -5.25
C LEU A 31 21.46 -5.26 -4.82
N SER A 32 21.07 -6.02 -3.81
CA SER A 32 21.82 -7.19 -3.36
C SER A 32 22.00 -8.19 -4.48
N THR A 33 23.16 -8.83 -4.52
CA THR A 33 23.45 -9.94 -5.42
C THR A 33 23.12 -11.30 -4.80
N GLU A 34 22.78 -11.34 -3.51
CA GLU A 34 22.44 -12.56 -2.79
C GLU A 34 21.02 -13.00 -3.20
N ALA A 35 20.95 -14.07 -3.98
CA ALA A 35 19.70 -14.68 -4.42
C ALA A 35 19.15 -15.60 -3.32
N THR A 36 17.84 -15.56 -3.11
CA THR A 36 17.09 -16.44 -2.19
C THR A 36 15.98 -17.15 -2.94
N GLY A 37 15.57 -18.31 -2.46
CA GLY A 37 14.46 -19.07 -3.00
C GLY A 37 14.69 -19.58 -4.42
N ASP A 38 13.72 -19.42 -5.29
CA ASP A 38 13.74 -19.85 -6.68
C ASP A 38 14.72 -19.05 -7.53
N ALA A 39 15.66 -19.72 -8.17
CA ALA A 39 16.74 -19.09 -8.93
C ALA A 39 16.24 -18.36 -10.19
N GLU A 40 15.17 -18.84 -10.80
CA GLU A 40 14.58 -18.25 -12.00
C GLU A 40 13.86 -16.93 -11.64
N ILE A 41 13.06 -16.92 -10.56
CA ILE A 41 12.42 -15.69 -10.07
C ILE A 41 13.49 -14.67 -9.65
N ALA A 42 14.57 -15.11 -8.97
CA ALA A 42 15.66 -14.22 -8.61
C ALA A 42 16.36 -13.63 -9.86
N GLU A 43 16.44 -14.40 -10.95
CA GLU A 43 16.98 -13.90 -12.23
C GLU A 43 16.01 -12.92 -12.91
N TRP A 44 14.70 -13.19 -12.90
CA TRP A 44 13.70 -12.22 -13.38
C TRP A 44 13.77 -10.90 -12.62
N LEU A 45 13.86 -10.97 -11.28
CA LEU A 45 14.05 -9.76 -10.45
C LEU A 45 15.30 -8.99 -10.85
N ARG A 46 16.40 -9.67 -11.18
CA ARG A 46 17.67 -9.04 -11.56
C ARG A 46 17.62 -8.39 -12.93
N THR A 47 16.95 -9.05 -13.89
CA THR A 47 16.94 -8.61 -15.29
C THR A 47 15.86 -7.56 -15.56
N ASP A 48 14.72 -7.63 -14.88
CA ASP A 48 13.55 -6.82 -15.17
C ASP A 48 13.37 -5.62 -14.22
N VAL A 49 14.25 -5.48 -13.22
CA VAL A 49 14.08 -4.49 -12.14
C VAL A 49 14.04 -3.03 -12.59
N GLY A 50 14.53 -2.71 -13.79
CA GLY A 50 14.63 -1.33 -14.26
C GLY A 50 15.55 -0.44 -13.41
N ASP A 51 15.52 0.87 -13.69
CA ASP A 51 16.31 1.86 -12.96
C ASP A 51 15.68 2.18 -11.59
N GLY A 52 16.54 2.46 -10.61
CA GLY A 52 16.10 2.88 -9.27
C GLY A 52 17.00 2.34 -8.17
N ALA A 53 17.09 3.12 -7.08
CA ALA A 53 17.82 2.68 -5.90
C ALA A 53 17.01 1.60 -5.16
N ARG A 54 17.64 0.47 -4.83
CA ARG A 54 17.06 -0.63 -4.05
C ARG A 54 18.17 -1.38 -3.34
N ASN A 55 17.92 -1.89 -2.14
CA ASN A 55 18.78 -2.86 -1.49
C ASN A 55 18.25 -4.28 -1.71
N HIS A 56 16.95 -4.45 -1.51
CA HIS A 56 16.30 -5.75 -1.52
C HIS A 56 15.12 -5.76 -2.47
N LEU A 57 14.84 -6.93 -3.03
CA LEU A 57 13.62 -7.27 -3.72
C LEU A 57 13.15 -8.64 -3.26
N VAL A 58 11.85 -8.83 -3.14
CA VAL A 58 11.24 -10.14 -2.91
C VAL A 58 9.98 -10.26 -3.75
N ALA A 59 9.76 -11.45 -4.31
CA ALA A 59 8.56 -11.78 -5.06
C ALA A 59 7.98 -13.14 -4.67
N ALA A 60 6.67 -13.25 -4.83
CA ALA A 60 5.95 -14.50 -4.86
C ALA A 60 5.23 -14.62 -6.21
N VAL A 61 5.28 -15.79 -6.81
CA VAL A 61 4.56 -16.17 -8.01
C VAL A 61 3.60 -17.30 -7.65
N VAL A 62 2.31 -17.05 -7.85
CA VAL A 62 1.23 -18.01 -7.60
C VAL A 62 0.69 -18.47 -8.93
N THR A 63 0.68 -19.77 -9.15
CA THR A 63 0.14 -20.42 -10.36
C THR A 63 -0.77 -21.59 -9.97
N PRO A 64 -1.51 -22.21 -10.89
CA PRO A 64 -2.25 -23.44 -10.60
C PRO A 64 -1.39 -24.59 -10.06
N ASP A 65 -0.10 -24.61 -10.41
CA ASP A 65 0.84 -25.64 -9.97
C ASP A 65 1.38 -25.41 -8.55
N GLY A 66 1.21 -24.21 -8.00
CA GLY A 66 1.63 -23.87 -6.64
C GLY A 66 2.24 -22.47 -6.51
N VAL A 67 2.97 -22.27 -5.42
CA VAL A 67 3.60 -20.99 -5.09
C VAL A 67 5.12 -21.13 -5.13
N ARG A 68 5.78 -20.22 -5.87
CA ARG A 68 7.25 -20.09 -5.88
C ARG A 68 7.63 -18.70 -5.31
N TYR A 69 8.75 -18.64 -4.62
CA TYR A 69 9.29 -17.40 -4.04
C TYR A 69 10.72 -17.18 -4.53
N GLY A 70 11.06 -15.94 -4.80
CA GLY A 70 12.43 -15.56 -5.10
C GLY A 70 12.74 -14.18 -4.59
N GLY A 71 14.01 -13.92 -4.30
CA GLY A 71 14.42 -12.63 -3.78
C GLY A 71 15.89 -12.31 -4.06
N LEU A 72 16.24 -11.05 -3.84
CA LEU A 72 17.58 -10.52 -3.87
C LEU A 72 17.81 -9.76 -2.56
N GLY A 73 18.56 -10.37 -1.63
CA GLY A 73 18.82 -9.83 -0.29
C GLY A 73 17.63 -9.88 0.69
N ALA A 74 16.50 -10.44 0.29
CA ALA A 74 15.32 -10.71 1.11
C ALA A 74 14.74 -12.06 0.72
N ASP A 75 13.96 -12.69 1.60
CA ASP A 75 13.29 -13.96 1.37
C ASP A 75 11.78 -13.83 1.58
N GLU A 76 11.05 -14.94 1.40
CA GLU A 76 9.60 -15.00 1.53
C GLU A 76 9.06 -14.65 2.93
N ARG A 77 9.92 -14.61 3.95
CA ARG A 77 9.58 -14.33 5.35
C ARG A 77 9.99 -12.92 5.77
N THR A 78 10.74 -12.24 4.94
CA THR A 78 11.17 -10.86 5.23
C THR A 78 9.95 -9.97 5.34
N GLU A 79 9.78 -9.31 6.49
CA GLU A 79 8.69 -8.38 6.72
C GLU A 79 8.87 -7.12 5.89
N VAL A 80 7.78 -6.65 5.27
CA VAL A 80 7.75 -5.46 4.41
C VAL A 80 6.47 -4.65 4.64
N GLU A 81 6.51 -3.35 4.36
CA GLU A 81 5.33 -2.51 4.27
C GLU A 81 4.67 -2.73 2.90
N ILE A 82 3.35 -3.01 2.90
CA ILE A 82 2.63 -3.22 1.63
C ILE A 82 1.90 -1.97 1.14
N GLY A 83 1.96 -0.88 1.92
CA GLY A 83 1.33 0.39 1.55
C GLY A 83 -0.13 0.22 1.15
N SER A 84 -0.53 0.87 0.08
CA SER A 84 -1.94 0.90 -0.35
C SER A 84 -2.55 -0.44 -0.77
N VAL A 85 -1.77 -1.52 -0.92
CA VAL A 85 -2.33 -2.88 -1.06
C VAL A 85 -3.21 -3.24 0.15
N THR A 86 -2.97 -2.61 1.32
CA THR A 86 -3.85 -2.66 2.50
C THR A 86 -5.32 -2.40 2.18
N LYS A 87 -5.61 -1.49 1.25
CA LYS A 87 -6.99 -1.13 0.88
C LYS A 87 -7.81 -2.31 0.37
N THR A 88 -7.15 -3.27 -0.27
CA THR A 88 -7.82 -4.49 -0.76
C THR A 88 -8.32 -5.35 0.40
N MET A 89 -7.57 -5.40 1.50
CA MET A 89 -7.98 -6.12 2.72
C MET A 89 -9.08 -5.36 3.47
N THR A 90 -9.01 -4.02 3.51
CA THR A 90 -10.08 -3.17 4.06
C THR A 90 -11.38 -3.34 3.27
N ALA A 91 -11.30 -3.46 1.94
CA ALA A 91 -12.44 -3.72 1.09
C ALA A 91 -13.01 -5.13 1.26
N LEU A 92 -12.14 -6.13 1.52
CA LEU A 92 -12.60 -7.48 1.87
C LEU A 92 -13.36 -7.48 3.22
N LEU A 93 -12.93 -6.68 4.21
CA LEU A 93 -13.70 -6.48 5.44
C LEU A 93 -15.08 -5.91 5.14
N LEU A 94 -15.20 -4.89 4.28
CA LEU A 94 -16.50 -4.35 3.87
C LEU A 94 -17.38 -5.43 3.25
N ALA A 95 -16.85 -6.20 2.29
CA ALA A 95 -17.62 -7.24 1.60
C ALA A 95 -18.12 -8.31 2.59
N ARG A 96 -17.30 -8.70 3.57
CA ARG A 96 -17.68 -9.65 4.62
C ARG A 96 -18.74 -9.09 5.56
N SER A 97 -18.54 -7.88 6.10
CA SER A 97 -19.52 -7.25 6.98
C SER A 97 -20.88 -7.02 6.28
N ALA A 98 -20.83 -6.76 4.96
CA ALA A 98 -22.06 -6.67 4.15
C ALA A 98 -22.75 -8.03 3.95
N ALA A 99 -22.00 -9.09 3.68
CA ALA A 99 -22.53 -10.45 3.53
C ALA A 99 -23.14 -10.98 4.83
N GLU A 100 -22.60 -10.59 5.98
CA GLU A 100 -23.10 -10.93 7.31
C GLU A 100 -24.27 -10.04 7.78
N GLY A 101 -24.56 -8.95 7.05
CA GLY A 101 -25.64 -8.02 7.36
C GLY A 101 -25.32 -7.04 8.49
N THR A 102 -24.05 -6.89 8.87
CA THR A 102 -23.61 -5.87 9.83
C THR A 102 -23.71 -4.47 9.23
N VAL A 103 -23.40 -4.34 7.94
CA VAL A 103 -23.52 -3.10 7.16
C VAL A 103 -24.06 -3.42 5.76
N GLY A 104 -24.55 -2.41 5.03
CA GLY A 104 -24.87 -2.49 3.60
C GLY A 104 -23.79 -1.75 2.78
N LEU A 105 -23.52 -2.18 1.55
CA LEU A 105 -22.57 -1.47 0.67
C LEU A 105 -23.00 -0.03 0.42
N GLU A 106 -24.31 0.19 0.26
CA GLU A 106 -24.93 1.50 0.00
C GLU A 106 -25.26 2.29 1.27
N ASP A 107 -24.96 1.74 2.46
CA ASP A 107 -25.18 2.48 3.69
C ASP A 107 -24.30 3.73 3.71
N PRO A 108 -24.87 4.90 4.10
CA PRO A 108 -24.06 6.07 4.43
C PRO A 108 -23.10 5.73 5.58
N ALA A 109 -21.86 6.20 5.50
CA ALA A 109 -20.90 6.01 6.59
C ALA A 109 -21.42 6.60 7.92
N ALA A 110 -22.26 7.63 7.85
CA ALA A 110 -22.90 8.29 8.98
C ALA A 110 -23.85 7.38 9.78
N ASP A 111 -24.33 6.28 9.21
CA ASP A 111 -25.18 5.32 9.93
C ASP A 111 -24.37 4.47 10.92
N HIS A 112 -23.03 4.40 10.76
CA HIS A 112 -22.14 3.53 11.50
C HIS A 112 -21.04 4.26 12.29
N ALA A 113 -20.75 5.53 11.94
CA ALA A 113 -19.72 6.34 12.62
C ALA A 113 -20.10 7.83 12.62
N ASP A 114 -19.56 8.57 13.59
CA ASP A 114 -19.73 10.03 13.63
C ASP A 114 -18.77 10.69 12.62
N VAL A 115 -19.28 10.91 11.43
CA VAL A 115 -18.60 11.56 10.30
C VAL A 115 -19.22 12.92 9.97
N GLY A 116 -20.02 13.50 10.88
CA GLY A 116 -20.65 14.81 10.74
C GLY A 116 -21.57 14.89 9.52
N GLY A 117 -21.31 15.86 8.64
CA GLY A 117 -22.12 16.07 7.42
C GLY A 117 -21.66 15.27 6.20
N PHE A 118 -20.73 14.33 6.34
CA PHE A 118 -20.30 13.48 5.23
C PHE A 118 -21.41 12.54 4.77
N THR A 119 -21.67 12.48 3.46
CA THR A 119 -22.84 11.77 2.88
C THR A 119 -22.46 10.54 2.05
N GLY A 120 -21.16 10.25 1.90
CA GLY A 120 -20.72 9.13 1.07
C GLY A 120 -21.06 7.77 1.67
N THR A 121 -21.30 6.79 0.79
CA THR A 121 -21.58 5.40 1.15
C THR A 121 -20.30 4.58 1.35
N LEU A 122 -20.43 3.41 1.97
CA LEU A 122 -19.32 2.49 2.18
C LEU A 122 -18.75 1.98 0.84
N GLU A 123 -19.60 1.75 -0.17
CA GLU A 123 -19.14 1.40 -1.52
C GLU A 123 -18.39 2.55 -2.18
N GLU A 124 -18.86 3.78 -2.05
CA GLU A 124 -18.17 4.94 -2.62
C GLU A 124 -16.80 5.17 -1.97
N LEU A 125 -16.67 4.90 -0.67
CA LEU A 125 -15.37 4.92 0.02
C LEU A 125 -14.43 3.85 -0.52
N ALA A 126 -14.92 2.60 -0.71
CA ALA A 126 -14.14 1.47 -1.21
C ALA A 126 -13.75 1.61 -2.69
N THR A 127 -14.51 2.38 -3.47
CA THR A 127 -14.31 2.59 -4.90
C THR A 127 -13.73 3.96 -5.24
N HIS A 128 -13.29 4.71 -4.23
CA HIS A 128 -12.73 6.06 -4.38
C HIS A 128 -13.67 7.06 -5.08
N ARG A 129 -14.98 6.95 -4.82
CA ARG A 129 -16.02 7.81 -5.42
C ARG A 129 -16.77 8.65 -4.39
N SER A 130 -16.28 8.72 -3.18
CA SER A 130 -16.95 9.37 -2.05
C SER A 130 -16.86 10.91 -2.04
N GLY A 131 -16.16 11.52 -2.98
CA GLY A 131 -15.92 12.96 -2.98
C GLY A 131 -14.92 13.45 -1.92
N LEU A 132 -14.36 12.57 -1.08
CA LEU A 132 -13.33 12.94 -0.12
C LEU A 132 -11.99 13.22 -0.81
N PRO A 133 -11.25 14.25 -0.37
CA PRO A 133 -9.95 14.57 -0.95
C PRO A 133 -8.93 13.43 -0.73
N ARG A 134 -7.86 13.42 -1.53
CA ARG A 134 -6.78 12.42 -1.38
C ARG A 134 -6.21 12.41 0.03
N LEU A 135 -5.95 13.60 0.59
CA LEU A 135 -5.47 13.83 1.95
C LEU A 135 -6.21 15.05 2.52
N PRO A 136 -6.49 15.10 3.83
CA PRO A 136 -7.08 16.28 4.44
C PRO A 136 -6.12 17.47 4.46
N ALA A 137 -6.64 18.65 4.72
CA ALA A 137 -5.82 19.83 4.98
C ALA A 137 -4.84 19.58 6.15
N GLY A 138 -3.59 19.99 5.97
CA GLY A 138 -2.51 19.75 6.95
C GLY A 138 -1.62 18.54 6.64
N ILE A 139 -2.18 17.41 6.17
CA ILE A 139 -1.36 16.29 5.63
C ILE A 139 -1.07 16.52 4.14
N GLY A 140 -2.03 17.06 3.42
CA GLY A 140 -1.96 17.24 1.98
C GLY A 140 -1.33 18.54 1.50
N ASP A 141 -0.96 19.46 2.40
CA ASP A 141 -0.27 20.65 1.97
C ASP A 141 1.18 20.34 1.53
N LEU A 142 1.62 21.04 0.50
CA LEU A 142 2.94 20.80 -0.10
C LEU A 142 4.09 20.94 0.91
N ALA A 143 3.96 21.83 1.88
CA ALA A 143 5.00 22.11 2.86
C ALA A 143 5.11 20.97 3.89
N SER A 144 3.99 20.46 4.41
CA SER A 144 3.98 19.35 5.36
C SER A 144 4.48 18.05 4.71
N THR A 145 4.07 17.78 3.48
CA THR A 145 4.56 16.63 2.70
C THR A 145 6.07 16.72 2.46
N LEU A 146 6.56 17.90 2.06
CA LEU A 146 7.99 18.12 1.83
C LEU A 146 8.80 17.95 3.13
N VAL A 147 8.30 18.47 4.24
CA VAL A 147 8.96 18.32 5.55
C VAL A 147 9.00 16.85 5.99
N ALA A 148 7.91 16.10 5.83
CA ALA A 148 7.88 14.68 6.15
C ALA A 148 8.87 13.89 5.27
N GLN A 149 8.89 14.15 3.96
CA GLN A 149 9.87 13.54 3.04
C GLN A 149 11.33 13.89 3.40
N LEU A 150 11.60 15.15 3.73
CA LEU A 150 12.95 15.59 4.12
C LEU A 150 13.42 14.95 5.43
N ARG A 151 12.51 14.71 6.35
CA ARG A 151 12.79 14.06 7.63
C ARG A 151 12.77 12.53 7.56
N GLY A 152 12.11 11.97 6.55
CA GLY A 152 11.89 10.53 6.44
C GLY A 152 10.91 10.00 7.50
N THR A 153 9.93 10.81 7.93
CA THR A 153 8.96 10.46 8.98
C THR A 153 7.66 9.95 8.38
N ASP A 154 6.90 9.20 9.18
CA ASP A 154 5.51 8.83 8.86
C ASP A 154 4.61 10.09 8.95
N PRO A 155 4.03 10.57 7.83
CA PRO A 155 3.18 11.77 7.83
C PRO A 155 1.82 11.55 8.51
N TYR A 156 1.45 10.31 8.77
CA TYR A 156 0.17 9.92 9.38
C TYR A 156 0.29 9.66 10.88
N ALA A 157 1.51 9.52 11.40
CA ALA A 157 1.73 9.29 12.81
C ALA A 157 1.06 10.38 13.67
N GLY A 158 0.31 9.97 14.68
CA GLY A 158 -0.37 10.87 15.59
C GLY A 158 -1.82 11.25 15.21
N TRP A 159 -2.34 10.79 14.06
CA TRP A 159 -3.76 10.92 13.74
C TRP A 159 -4.53 9.70 14.27
N SER A 160 -5.39 9.89 15.26
CA SER A 160 -6.24 8.82 15.81
C SER A 160 -7.38 8.45 14.85
N ALA A 161 -8.08 7.35 15.13
CA ALA A 161 -9.30 6.96 14.42
C ALA A 161 -10.37 8.06 14.46
N ASP A 162 -10.55 8.71 15.63
CA ASP A 162 -11.49 9.81 15.78
C ASP A 162 -11.07 11.06 14.98
N ASP A 163 -9.75 11.30 14.84
CA ASP A 163 -9.25 12.39 13.99
C ASP A 163 -9.60 12.14 12.53
N VAL A 164 -9.45 10.90 12.05
CA VAL A 164 -9.81 10.51 10.66
C VAL A 164 -11.29 10.73 10.41
N LEU A 165 -12.17 10.31 11.32
CA LEU A 165 -13.62 10.50 11.18
C LEU A 165 -14.00 12.00 11.21
N ARG A 166 -13.37 12.79 12.09
CA ARG A 166 -13.55 14.25 12.09
C ARG A 166 -13.06 14.91 10.81
N GLN A 167 -11.95 14.45 10.25
CA GLN A 167 -11.44 14.98 8.98
C GLN A 167 -12.42 14.75 7.83
N ALA A 168 -13.17 13.64 7.84
CA ALA A 168 -14.25 13.43 6.87
C ALA A 168 -15.41 14.41 7.10
N ALA A 169 -15.76 14.68 8.37
CA ALA A 169 -16.78 15.63 8.74
C ALA A 169 -16.46 17.08 8.30
N ASP A 170 -15.18 17.45 8.37
CA ASP A 170 -14.67 18.79 8.08
C ASP A 170 -14.23 18.98 6.61
N ALA A 171 -14.17 17.90 5.82
CA ALA A 171 -13.69 17.96 4.45
C ALA A 171 -14.68 18.65 3.50
N ASP A 172 -14.15 19.46 2.59
CA ASP A 172 -14.92 19.90 1.42
C ASP A 172 -15.17 18.68 0.52
N GLN A 173 -16.42 18.25 0.44
CA GLN A 173 -16.83 17.11 -0.39
C GLN A 173 -16.89 17.55 -1.87
N GLY A 174 -16.17 16.81 -2.72
CA GLY A 174 -16.23 16.98 -4.18
C GLY A 174 -17.39 16.19 -4.80
N GLU A 175 -17.36 16.07 -6.12
CA GLU A 175 -18.29 15.22 -6.87
C GLU A 175 -18.06 13.74 -6.54
N HIS A 176 -19.12 12.92 -6.59
CA HIS A 176 -19.09 11.47 -6.38
C HIS A 176 -18.60 10.73 -7.65
N VAL A 177 -17.44 11.15 -8.15
CA VAL A 177 -16.72 10.53 -9.26
C VAL A 177 -15.41 9.92 -8.75
N HIS A 178 -14.77 9.07 -9.56
CA HIS A 178 -13.51 8.46 -9.16
C HIS A 178 -12.44 9.53 -8.89
N ALA A 179 -11.93 9.52 -7.65
CA ALA A 179 -10.79 10.33 -7.20
C ALA A 179 -10.09 9.60 -6.06
N TYR A 180 -8.92 9.05 -6.32
CA TYR A 180 -8.19 8.25 -5.33
C TYR A 180 -8.01 8.97 -4.00
N SER A 181 -8.53 8.38 -2.92
CA SER A 181 -8.56 8.99 -1.59
C SER A 181 -8.00 8.05 -0.51
N ASN A 182 -6.89 8.45 0.13
CA ASN A 182 -6.40 7.80 1.35
C ASN A 182 -7.32 8.10 2.53
N LEU A 183 -7.85 9.32 2.61
CA LEU A 183 -8.82 9.67 3.64
C LEU A 183 -10.07 8.80 3.52
N GLY A 184 -10.61 8.62 2.30
CA GLY A 184 -11.77 7.76 2.08
C GLY A 184 -11.54 6.32 2.53
N ALA A 185 -10.39 5.73 2.20
CA ALA A 185 -10.05 4.38 2.62
C ALA A 185 -9.86 4.26 4.15
N ALA A 186 -9.26 5.28 4.78
CA ALA A 186 -9.12 5.32 6.23
C ALA A 186 -10.50 5.45 6.92
N VAL A 187 -11.37 6.33 6.42
CA VAL A 187 -12.76 6.48 6.90
C VAL A 187 -13.52 5.16 6.77
N LEU A 188 -13.40 4.47 5.64
CA LEU A 188 -14.03 3.15 5.46
C LEU A 188 -13.62 2.18 6.57
N GLY A 189 -12.32 1.97 6.77
CA GLY A 189 -11.85 1.02 7.78
C GLY A 189 -12.23 1.40 9.20
N GLN A 190 -12.17 2.70 9.55
CA GLN A 190 -12.58 3.17 10.86
C GLN A 190 -14.11 3.07 11.07
N THR A 191 -14.90 3.30 10.02
CA THR A 191 -16.34 3.10 10.05
C THR A 191 -16.71 1.64 10.28
N LEU A 192 -16.06 0.70 9.58
CA LEU A 192 -16.24 -0.74 9.79
C LEU A 192 -15.84 -1.16 11.22
N ALA A 193 -14.72 -0.63 11.73
CA ALA A 193 -14.29 -0.88 13.09
C ALA A 193 -15.33 -0.42 14.13
N ARG A 194 -15.96 0.75 13.93
CA ARG A 194 -17.06 1.25 14.76
C ARG A 194 -18.30 0.38 14.67
N ALA A 195 -18.71 -0.03 13.46
CA ALA A 195 -19.87 -0.88 13.23
C ALA A 195 -19.71 -2.24 13.94
N GLU A 196 -18.50 -2.80 13.97
CA GLU A 196 -18.17 -4.07 14.60
C GLU A 196 -17.80 -3.91 16.12
N GLY A 197 -17.68 -2.66 16.62
CA GLY A 197 -17.31 -2.39 18.03
C GLY A 197 -15.89 -2.83 18.39
N ARG A 198 -14.93 -2.71 17.47
CA ARG A 198 -13.54 -3.17 17.58
C ARG A 198 -12.57 -2.10 17.11
N ASP A 199 -11.28 -2.29 17.39
CA ASP A 199 -10.21 -1.57 16.69
C ASP A 199 -9.95 -2.19 15.32
N TYR A 200 -9.51 -1.37 14.36
CA TYR A 200 -9.29 -1.82 12.98
C TYR A 200 -8.28 -2.97 12.89
N ALA A 201 -7.17 -2.90 13.63
CA ALA A 201 -6.14 -3.93 13.61
C ALA A 201 -6.68 -5.30 14.10
N ASP A 202 -7.49 -5.28 15.15
CA ASP A 202 -8.13 -6.51 15.66
C ASP A 202 -9.18 -7.04 14.68
N LEU A 203 -10.00 -6.15 14.10
CA LEU A 203 -10.99 -6.53 13.09
C LEU A 203 -10.32 -7.19 11.89
N LEU A 204 -9.26 -6.56 11.36
CA LEU A 204 -8.49 -7.09 10.24
C LEU A 204 -7.90 -8.46 10.57
N ARG A 205 -7.27 -8.58 11.73
CA ARG A 205 -6.66 -9.86 12.18
C ARG A 205 -7.69 -10.96 12.24
N GLU A 206 -8.79 -10.77 12.94
CA GLU A 206 -9.79 -11.82 13.19
C GLU A 206 -10.60 -12.19 11.94
N ARG A 207 -10.86 -11.20 11.06
CA ARG A 207 -11.74 -11.41 9.93
C ARG A 207 -11.01 -11.73 8.63
N VAL A 208 -9.73 -11.37 8.49
CA VAL A 208 -8.97 -11.57 7.26
C VAL A 208 -7.72 -12.40 7.51
N LEU A 209 -6.86 -11.98 8.43
CA LEU A 209 -5.53 -12.56 8.55
C LEU A 209 -5.56 -13.98 9.16
N ASP A 210 -6.24 -14.16 10.29
CA ASP A 210 -6.33 -15.47 10.97
C ASP A 210 -7.01 -16.53 10.09
N PRO A 211 -8.17 -16.26 9.44
CA PRO A 211 -8.81 -17.24 8.53
C PRO A 211 -7.93 -17.65 7.36
N LEU A 212 -7.12 -16.74 6.82
CA LEU A 212 -6.22 -16.99 5.69
C LEU A 212 -4.84 -17.52 6.12
N GLY A 213 -4.60 -17.69 7.44
CA GLY A 213 -3.32 -18.14 7.96
C GLY A 213 -2.17 -17.16 7.73
N MET A 214 -2.45 -15.86 7.62
CA MET A 214 -1.47 -14.79 7.40
C MET A 214 -0.85 -14.36 8.74
N THR A 215 -0.13 -15.27 9.37
CA THR A 215 0.35 -15.12 10.75
C THR A 215 1.52 -14.17 10.93
N ALA A 216 2.19 -13.80 9.85
CA ALA A 216 3.28 -12.82 9.80
C ALA A 216 2.81 -11.45 9.29
N THR A 217 1.48 -11.22 9.24
CA THR A 217 0.87 -9.98 8.78
C THR A 217 0.23 -9.26 9.95
N SER A 218 0.40 -7.94 10.01
CA SER A 218 -0.16 -7.10 11.08
C SER A 218 -0.44 -5.68 10.58
N ALA A 219 -1.25 -4.94 11.35
CA ALA A 219 -1.48 -3.51 11.14
C ALA A 219 -1.09 -2.76 12.44
N PRO A 220 0.21 -2.53 12.71
CA PRO A 220 0.63 -1.81 13.89
C PRO A 220 0.22 -0.33 13.81
N GLU A 221 -0.49 0.16 14.80
CA GLU A 221 -0.99 1.55 14.81
C GLU A 221 0.02 2.55 15.38
N THR A 222 1.06 2.05 16.08
CA THR A 222 2.10 2.90 16.70
C THR A 222 3.48 2.32 16.48
N ALA A 223 4.50 3.17 16.53
CA ALA A 223 5.88 2.73 16.41
C ALA A 223 6.30 1.75 17.53
N ASP A 224 5.72 1.88 18.72
CA ASP A 224 5.99 0.98 19.85
C ASP A 224 5.41 -0.43 19.65
N ALA A 225 4.45 -0.58 18.73
CA ALA A 225 3.88 -1.87 18.35
C ALA A 225 4.72 -2.62 17.30
N LEU A 226 5.73 -1.96 16.72
CA LEU A 226 6.64 -2.59 15.77
C LEU A 226 7.61 -3.53 16.48
N PRO A 227 7.98 -4.67 15.88
CA PRO A 227 9.11 -5.48 16.34
C PRO A 227 10.38 -4.64 16.45
N ALA A 228 11.22 -4.91 17.45
CA ALA A 228 12.47 -4.17 17.65
C ALA A 228 13.48 -4.32 16.49
N ASP A 229 13.31 -5.37 15.70
CA ASP A 229 14.10 -5.71 14.51
C ASP A 229 13.33 -5.50 13.22
N ALA A 230 12.24 -4.72 13.24
CA ALA A 230 11.46 -4.39 12.05
C ALA A 230 12.40 -3.84 10.94
N PRO A 231 12.34 -4.38 9.73
CA PRO A 231 13.19 -3.94 8.65
C PRO A 231 13.01 -2.45 8.32
N THR A 232 14.12 -1.76 8.08
CA THR A 232 14.15 -0.35 7.71
C THR A 232 13.99 -0.19 6.20
N GLY A 233 13.03 0.62 5.77
CA GLY A 233 12.91 1.05 4.39
C GLY A 233 13.77 2.28 4.08
N PHE A 234 13.95 2.57 2.79
CA PHE A 234 14.80 3.66 2.33
C PHE A 234 14.07 4.56 1.33
N SER A 235 14.30 5.85 1.43
CA SER A 235 13.85 6.79 0.40
C SER A 235 14.47 6.45 -0.96
N ALA A 236 13.91 6.98 -2.05
CA ALA A 236 14.49 6.84 -3.40
C ALA A 236 15.92 7.36 -3.54
N THR A 237 16.42 8.12 -2.55
CA THR A 237 17.82 8.59 -2.48
C THR A 237 18.70 7.78 -1.55
N GLY A 238 18.20 6.68 -0.99
CA GLY A 238 18.94 5.75 -0.14
C GLY A 238 19.08 6.17 1.32
N ARG A 239 18.26 7.12 1.80
CA ARG A 239 18.24 7.49 3.22
C ARG A 239 17.29 6.57 3.96
N PRO A 240 17.66 6.02 5.13
CA PRO A 240 16.73 5.34 6.00
C PRO A 240 15.55 6.25 6.32
N VAL A 241 14.36 5.68 6.40
CA VAL A 241 13.12 6.38 6.75
C VAL A 241 12.41 5.66 7.88
N ASP A 242 11.57 6.38 8.60
CA ASP A 242 10.75 5.79 9.66
C ASP A 242 9.75 4.81 9.05
N ALA A 243 9.50 3.72 9.74
CA ALA A 243 8.44 2.78 9.37
C ALA A 243 7.07 3.47 9.46
N TRP A 244 6.22 3.19 8.47
CA TRP A 244 4.85 3.68 8.48
C TRP A 244 3.94 2.74 9.27
N THR A 245 3.33 3.27 10.31
CA THR A 245 2.25 2.62 11.07
C THR A 245 0.90 3.23 10.73
N MET A 246 0.92 4.48 10.28
CA MET A 246 -0.22 5.26 9.82
C MET A 246 -1.31 5.52 10.86
N ALA A 247 -1.23 4.97 12.08
CA ALA A 247 -2.18 5.18 13.17
C ALA A 247 -3.65 5.06 12.70
N GLY A 248 -4.49 6.09 12.85
CA GLY A 248 -5.87 6.08 12.36
C GLY A 248 -6.01 5.89 10.85
N TYR A 249 -4.95 6.15 10.07
CA TYR A 249 -4.91 5.88 8.62
C TYR A 249 -4.46 4.45 8.26
N ALA A 250 -4.22 3.56 9.25
CA ALA A 250 -3.82 2.18 9.00
C ALA A 250 -4.68 1.46 7.95
N PRO A 251 -6.02 1.66 7.87
CA PRO A 251 -6.84 1.04 6.81
C PRO A 251 -6.48 1.44 5.39
N ALA A 252 -5.79 2.56 5.21
CA ALA A 252 -5.38 3.07 3.90
C ALA A 252 -3.99 2.56 3.44
N GLY A 253 -3.16 2.02 4.37
CA GLY A 253 -1.80 1.64 3.97
C GLY A 253 -0.86 1.15 5.07
N GLY A 254 -1.35 0.92 6.29
CA GLY A 254 -0.52 0.60 7.46
C GLY A 254 -0.22 -0.87 7.67
N VAL A 255 -0.60 -1.76 6.76
CA VAL A 255 -0.32 -3.19 6.90
C VAL A 255 1.13 -3.51 6.56
N ARG A 256 1.73 -4.34 7.40
CA ARG A 256 3.01 -5.00 7.22
C ARG A 256 2.77 -6.48 6.98
N SER A 257 3.50 -7.08 6.04
CA SER A 257 3.28 -8.46 5.64
C SER A 257 4.58 -9.10 5.17
N THR A 258 4.50 -10.31 4.63
CA THR A 258 5.60 -11.03 3.99
C THR A 258 5.15 -11.53 2.60
N ALA A 259 6.10 -11.85 1.72
CA ALA A 259 5.75 -12.44 0.43
C ALA A 259 4.99 -13.77 0.59
N ALA A 260 5.29 -14.54 1.65
CA ALA A 260 4.58 -15.78 1.94
C ALA A 260 3.10 -15.54 2.30
N ASP A 261 2.79 -14.56 3.13
CA ASP A 261 1.41 -14.25 3.50
C ASP A 261 0.65 -13.59 2.35
N MET A 262 1.31 -12.71 1.58
CA MET A 262 0.71 -12.10 0.40
C MET A 262 0.39 -13.12 -0.69
N ALA A 263 1.21 -14.17 -0.82
CA ALA A 263 0.91 -15.30 -1.71
C ALA A 263 -0.34 -16.08 -1.26
N ARG A 264 -0.52 -16.30 0.06
CA ARG A 264 -1.75 -16.91 0.61
C ARG A 264 -2.98 -16.08 0.27
N TYR A 265 -2.87 -14.76 0.45
CA TYR A 265 -3.95 -13.84 0.12
C TYR A 265 -4.31 -13.90 -1.36
N ALA A 266 -3.31 -13.81 -2.25
CA ALA A 266 -3.50 -13.89 -3.68
C ALA A 266 -4.09 -15.25 -4.10
N GLN A 267 -3.56 -16.35 -3.56
CA GLN A 267 -4.05 -17.70 -3.83
C GLN A 267 -5.52 -17.87 -3.42
N ALA A 268 -5.89 -17.37 -2.23
CA ALA A 268 -7.26 -17.43 -1.76
C ALA A 268 -8.22 -16.69 -2.69
N LEU A 269 -7.82 -15.51 -3.21
CA LEU A 269 -8.61 -14.75 -4.18
C LEU A 269 -8.74 -15.47 -5.53
N LEU A 270 -7.67 -16.10 -6.02
CA LEU A 270 -7.68 -16.83 -7.30
C LEU A 270 -8.51 -18.11 -7.23
N THR A 271 -8.50 -18.80 -6.09
CA THR A 271 -9.18 -20.10 -5.90
C THR A 271 -10.59 -19.96 -5.30
N ASP A 272 -11.05 -18.75 -5.06
CA ASP A 272 -12.32 -18.47 -4.36
C ASP A 272 -12.42 -19.21 -3.01
N ASP A 273 -11.34 -19.15 -2.22
CA ASP A 273 -11.22 -19.89 -0.96
C ASP A 273 -12.34 -19.47 0.04
N PRO A 274 -13.09 -20.45 0.61
CA PRO A 274 -14.12 -20.14 1.62
C PRO A 274 -13.62 -19.32 2.81
N ALA A 275 -12.33 -19.34 3.14
CA ALA A 275 -11.72 -18.53 4.18
C ALA A 275 -11.84 -17.02 3.92
N LEU A 276 -12.03 -16.60 2.68
CA LEU A 276 -12.38 -15.21 2.33
C LEU A 276 -13.70 -14.77 2.98
N GLY A 277 -14.61 -15.71 3.30
CA GLY A 277 -15.93 -15.44 3.89
C GLY A 277 -16.95 -14.88 2.92
N VAL A 278 -16.54 -14.56 1.69
CA VAL A 278 -17.35 -14.08 0.58
C VAL A 278 -16.77 -14.59 -0.72
N PRO A 279 -17.54 -14.68 -1.82
CA PRO A 279 -16.97 -14.94 -3.14
C PRO A 279 -15.93 -13.88 -3.51
N ALA A 280 -14.78 -14.28 -4.05
CA ALA A 280 -13.72 -13.36 -4.47
C ALA A 280 -14.21 -12.32 -5.47
N ALA A 281 -15.14 -12.67 -6.34
CA ALA A 281 -15.83 -11.77 -7.28
C ALA A 281 -16.47 -10.56 -6.57
N SER A 282 -16.89 -10.70 -5.31
CA SER A 282 -17.50 -9.60 -4.54
C SER A 282 -16.58 -8.40 -4.41
N VAL A 283 -15.26 -8.61 -4.36
CA VAL A 283 -14.26 -7.54 -4.27
C VAL A 283 -13.55 -7.29 -5.59
N LEU A 284 -13.29 -8.34 -6.39
CA LEU A 284 -12.48 -8.25 -7.60
C LEU A 284 -13.23 -7.71 -8.82
N ASP A 285 -14.56 -7.96 -8.92
CA ASP A 285 -15.30 -7.59 -10.12
C ASP A 285 -15.41 -6.07 -10.27
N PRO A 286 -15.02 -5.54 -11.43
CA PRO A 286 -15.09 -4.11 -11.71
C PRO A 286 -16.52 -3.57 -11.64
N ARG A 287 -16.71 -2.44 -10.94
CA ARG A 287 -18.01 -1.80 -10.74
C ARG A 287 -18.13 -0.48 -11.48
N PHE A 288 -17.03 0.30 -11.49
CA PHE A 288 -17.03 1.67 -12.02
C PHE A 288 -15.79 1.93 -12.85
N ASP A 289 -15.86 2.94 -13.71
CA ASP A 289 -14.70 3.44 -14.44
C ASP A 289 -13.79 4.27 -13.52
N ALA A 290 -12.48 4.19 -13.73
CA ALA A 290 -11.45 4.80 -12.89
C ALA A 290 -10.19 5.16 -13.72
N ASP A 291 -10.10 6.38 -14.22
CA ASP A 291 -8.90 6.99 -14.86
C ASP A 291 -8.12 6.06 -15.82
N GLY A 292 -8.79 5.43 -16.76
CA GLY A 292 -8.17 4.50 -17.72
C GLY A 292 -8.12 3.04 -17.26
N ALA A 293 -8.68 2.75 -16.09
CA ALA A 293 -8.92 1.41 -15.58
C ALA A 293 -10.40 1.28 -15.16
N ARG A 294 -10.75 0.18 -14.55
CA ARG A 294 -12.00 0.00 -13.81
C ARG A 294 -11.69 -0.34 -12.36
N ILE A 295 -12.62 -0.05 -11.45
CA ILE A 295 -12.45 -0.31 -10.02
C ILE A 295 -13.57 -1.18 -9.47
N GLY A 296 -13.18 -2.24 -8.75
CA GLY A 296 -14.03 -3.02 -7.84
C GLY A 296 -13.92 -2.49 -6.41
N LEU A 297 -14.15 -3.33 -5.42
CA LEU A 297 -13.93 -2.93 -4.02
C LEU A 297 -12.43 -2.97 -3.71
N GLY A 298 -11.78 -1.81 -3.81
CA GLY A 298 -10.35 -1.66 -3.54
C GLY A 298 -9.40 -2.28 -4.59
N TRP A 299 -9.91 -2.80 -5.72
CA TRP A 299 -9.11 -3.41 -6.77
C TRP A 299 -9.28 -2.69 -8.10
N PHE A 300 -8.18 -2.42 -8.77
CA PHE A 300 -8.19 -1.92 -10.15
C PHE A 300 -8.14 -3.08 -11.13
N THR A 301 -8.78 -2.89 -12.28
CA THR A 301 -8.69 -3.80 -13.43
C THR A 301 -8.38 -2.99 -14.67
N SER A 302 -7.28 -3.33 -15.34
CA SER A 302 -6.83 -2.72 -16.59
C SER A 302 -6.79 -3.76 -17.70
N GLU A 303 -6.92 -3.33 -18.96
CA GLU A 303 -6.66 -4.17 -20.10
C GLU A 303 -5.15 -4.41 -20.23
N SER A 304 -4.74 -5.65 -20.52
CA SER A 304 -3.37 -6.00 -20.85
C SER A 304 -3.10 -5.86 -22.36
N GLU A 305 -1.82 -5.77 -22.74
CA GLU A 305 -1.43 -5.57 -24.14
C GLU A 305 -1.88 -6.71 -25.07
N ASP A 306 -2.04 -7.92 -24.56
CA ASP A 306 -2.51 -9.11 -25.26
C ASP A 306 -4.06 -9.22 -25.34
N GLY A 307 -4.77 -8.20 -24.80
CA GLY A 307 -6.24 -8.13 -24.81
C GLY A 307 -6.93 -8.87 -23.66
N GLY A 308 -6.16 -9.40 -22.70
CA GLY A 308 -6.65 -9.91 -21.43
C GLY A 308 -6.94 -8.79 -20.42
N SER A 309 -7.10 -9.16 -19.17
CA SER A 309 -7.27 -8.19 -18.08
C SER A 309 -6.37 -8.51 -16.89
N VAL A 310 -5.80 -7.46 -16.28
CA VAL A 310 -5.02 -7.55 -15.05
C VAL A 310 -5.79 -6.88 -13.92
N THR A 311 -6.05 -7.61 -12.85
CA THR A 311 -6.60 -7.09 -11.60
C THR A 311 -5.46 -6.82 -10.65
N TRP A 312 -5.36 -5.60 -10.11
CA TRP A 312 -4.17 -5.19 -9.36
C TRP A 312 -4.44 -4.12 -8.32
N HIS A 313 -3.52 -4.02 -7.38
CA HIS A 313 -3.31 -2.83 -6.56
C HIS A 313 -1.82 -2.67 -6.28
N ASN A 314 -1.31 -1.44 -6.39
CA ASN A 314 0.05 -1.11 -5.99
C ASN A 314 0.09 -0.44 -4.62
N GLY A 315 1.25 -0.37 -4.03
CA GLY A 315 1.47 0.25 -2.73
C GLY A 315 2.79 1.02 -2.68
N GLY A 316 2.77 2.11 -1.93
CA GLY A 316 3.99 2.87 -1.68
C GLY A 316 3.93 3.51 -0.31
N THR A 317 5.08 3.52 0.36
CA THR A 317 5.36 4.29 1.56
C THR A 317 6.60 5.13 1.33
N SER A 318 7.11 5.82 2.36
CA SER A 318 8.40 6.51 2.23
C SER A 318 9.58 5.56 2.01
N GLY A 319 9.41 4.28 2.38
CA GLY A 319 10.50 3.29 2.41
C GLY A 319 10.26 2.04 1.58
N TYR A 320 9.09 1.84 1.01
CA TYR A 320 8.74 0.62 0.28
C TYR A 320 7.89 0.91 -0.94
N SER A 321 8.00 0.04 -1.93
CA SER A 321 7.11 -0.02 -3.09
C SER A 321 6.67 -1.46 -3.31
N THR A 322 5.39 -1.65 -3.59
CA THR A 322 4.74 -2.96 -3.67
C THR A 322 3.81 -3.02 -4.86
N MET A 323 3.74 -4.18 -5.51
CA MET A 323 2.72 -4.52 -6.50
C MET A 323 2.13 -5.88 -6.19
N LEU A 324 0.81 -5.97 -6.22
CA LEU A 324 0.06 -7.22 -6.23
C LEU A 324 -0.82 -7.21 -7.49
N ALA A 325 -0.56 -8.12 -8.40
CA ALA A 325 -1.24 -8.22 -9.68
C ALA A 325 -1.68 -9.65 -9.97
N MET A 326 -2.82 -9.80 -10.63
CA MET A 326 -3.44 -11.09 -10.94
C MET A 326 -3.97 -11.11 -12.38
N ASP A 327 -3.66 -12.18 -13.10
CA ASP A 327 -4.39 -12.64 -14.27
C ASP A 327 -5.40 -13.70 -13.81
N ARG A 328 -6.65 -13.29 -13.67
CA ARG A 328 -7.72 -14.17 -13.16
C ARG A 328 -8.09 -15.28 -14.17
N GLU A 329 -7.91 -15.04 -15.46
CA GLU A 329 -8.24 -16.00 -16.51
C GLU A 329 -7.23 -17.15 -16.53
N ARG A 330 -5.93 -16.83 -16.33
CA ARG A 330 -4.85 -17.83 -16.23
C ARG A 330 -4.67 -18.37 -14.81
N SER A 331 -5.38 -17.81 -13.83
CA SER A 331 -5.21 -18.15 -12.39
C SER A 331 -3.77 -17.94 -11.90
N VAL A 332 -3.16 -16.84 -12.32
CA VAL A 332 -1.79 -16.46 -11.95
C VAL A 332 -1.82 -15.17 -11.15
N ALA A 333 -0.98 -15.08 -10.12
CA ALA A 333 -0.75 -13.83 -9.40
C ALA A 333 0.73 -13.62 -9.08
N VAL A 334 1.11 -12.37 -8.96
CA VAL A 334 2.45 -11.96 -8.54
C VAL A 334 2.35 -10.91 -7.46
N PHE A 335 3.08 -11.14 -6.37
CA PHE A 335 3.42 -10.13 -5.40
C PHE A 335 4.89 -9.76 -5.57
N VAL A 336 5.21 -8.47 -5.59
CA VAL A 336 6.59 -7.99 -5.57
C VAL A 336 6.71 -6.79 -4.64
N ASN A 337 7.80 -6.75 -3.87
CA ASN A 337 8.10 -5.65 -2.97
C ASN A 337 9.59 -5.30 -3.06
N GLY A 338 9.88 -4.00 -2.96
CA GLY A 338 11.21 -3.45 -2.82
C GLY A 338 11.28 -2.51 -1.61
N ASP A 339 12.41 -2.51 -0.94
CA ASP A 339 12.69 -1.76 0.29
C ASP A 339 13.05 -0.28 0.08
N THR A 340 12.62 0.29 -1.03
CA THR A 340 12.76 1.71 -1.32
C THR A 340 11.48 2.29 -1.93
N ALA A 341 11.37 3.62 -1.90
CA ALA A 341 10.26 4.32 -2.56
C ALA A 341 10.31 4.28 -4.12
N SER A 342 11.26 3.54 -4.72
CA SER A 342 11.32 3.35 -6.17
C SER A 342 10.27 2.34 -6.62
N SER A 343 9.38 2.71 -7.56
CA SER A 343 8.28 1.87 -8.02
C SER A 343 8.73 0.49 -8.50
N VAL A 344 7.92 -0.52 -8.17
CA VAL A 344 8.03 -1.91 -8.66
C VAL A 344 6.85 -2.30 -9.55
N ASP A 345 6.01 -1.34 -9.96
CA ASP A 345 4.79 -1.61 -10.69
C ASP A 345 5.06 -2.31 -12.04
N GLU A 346 5.97 -1.76 -12.85
CA GLU A 346 6.35 -2.38 -14.12
C GLU A 346 7.02 -3.75 -13.92
N LEU A 347 7.83 -3.89 -12.87
CA LEU A 347 8.44 -5.18 -12.53
C LEU A 347 7.37 -6.21 -12.23
N GLY A 348 6.37 -5.86 -11.39
CA GLY A 348 5.26 -6.75 -11.06
C GLY A 348 4.47 -7.20 -12.28
N LEU A 349 4.19 -6.29 -13.23
CA LEU A 349 3.48 -6.62 -14.46
C LEU A 349 4.31 -7.55 -15.37
N ARG A 350 5.63 -7.31 -15.53
CA ARG A 350 6.51 -8.20 -16.30
C ARG A 350 6.62 -9.59 -15.68
N LEU A 351 6.68 -9.67 -14.35
CA LEU A 351 6.70 -10.96 -13.67
C LEU A 351 5.37 -11.72 -13.88
N LEU A 352 4.24 -11.01 -13.87
CA LEU A 352 2.93 -11.59 -14.14
C LEU A 352 2.84 -12.16 -15.57
N GLU A 353 3.34 -11.41 -16.55
CA GLU A 353 3.40 -11.85 -17.94
C GLU A 353 4.24 -13.13 -18.09
N ARG A 354 5.48 -13.13 -17.54
CA ARG A 354 6.35 -14.32 -17.56
C ARG A 354 5.70 -15.54 -16.90
N ALA A 355 5.10 -15.35 -15.71
CA ALA A 355 4.43 -16.44 -15.01
C ALA A 355 3.22 -16.97 -15.78
N GLY A 356 2.51 -16.10 -16.52
CA GLY A 356 1.39 -16.50 -17.38
C GLY A 356 1.81 -17.23 -18.67
N GLU A 357 3.04 -17.05 -19.16
CA GLU A 357 3.59 -17.77 -20.28
C GLU A 357 4.01 -19.22 -19.92
N GLU A 358 4.31 -19.47 -18.65
CA GLU A 358 4.73 -20.79 -18.14
C GLU A 358 3.54 -21.65 -17.68
N SER A 359 2.36 -21.07 -17.48
CA SER A 359 1.14 -21.72 -16.98
C SER A 359 0.27 -22.21 -18.13
#